data_bffd641b700f8d8f87bfc2deff96a252
#
_entry.id   bffd641b700f8d8f87bfc2deff96a252
#
_cell.length_a   1.000
_cell.length_b   1.000
_cell.length_c   1.000
_cell.angle_alpha   90.00
_cell.angle_beta   90.00
_cell.angle_gamma   90.00
#
_symmetry.space_group_name_H-M   'P 1'
#
loop_
_entity.id
_entity.type
_entity.pdbx_description
1 polymer ?
#
loop_
_entity_poly.entity_id
_entity_poly.type
_entity_poly.pdbx_seq_one_letter_code
_entity_poly.pdbx_strand_id
1 'polypeptide(L)'
;MKPIAQRFARASVIAIAVAAAASAGGQRAQAQGQSQTQGQGQGQNQNRYVVTNLTSDLPNVAANTDPVLQNAWGVAFAPGGAFWISDNANGCSTLYDGTGAPAGGQFKIPLPGGVIAPGSCMNVNPQSPPQNPTPAAPTGIIWNPTTTFLVPNTQTPAVFIFDTEDGTLSAWAPGLTPPDQAVLAVDNSANGAVYKGLAFGTNPQGRFLYAANFGGGTVDVFAPNGSSGYRPATSAEIPGGFSDPNLPTGYAPFGIQNINGDLFVTYALQDANKQNDVPGQGNGFVDVFDTNGNLLQRFAQHGQLNAPWGVARASFAFGRFSGDILIGNFGDGQINVFDSSGNFVDSLKDSSGKTILIPGLWNLGLGGGSKSNSDTMYFTAGPNDEADGLFGTITPAPGQ
;
A
#
# COMPACT_ATOMS: atom_id res chain seq x y z
N MET A 1 -31.03 -5.79 -3.39
CA MET A 1 -30.47 -5.20 -4.61
C MET A 1 -30.07 -3.76 -4.28
N LYS A 2 -28.81 -3.50 -4.01
CA LYS A 2 -28.27 -2.14 -3.85
C LYS A 2 -27.82 -1.65 -5.23
N PRO A 3 -28.06 -0.39 -5.59
CA PRO A 3 -27.64 0.13 -6.90
C PRO A 3 -26.11 0.25 -6.94
N ILE A 4 -25.57 -0.09 -8.09
CA ILE A 4 -24.19 0.03 -8.50
C ILE A 4 -23.75 1.50 -8.33
N ALA A 5 -22.67 1.74 -7.59
CA ALA A 5 -22.08 3.06 -7.46
C ALA A 5 -21.63 3.54 -8.84
N GLN A 6 -22.26 4.60 -9.35
CA GLN A 6 -21.76 5.33 -10.51
C GLN A 6 -20.47 6.04 -10.12
N ARG A 7 -19.36 5.62 -10.73
CA ARG A 7 -18.10 6.36 -10.68
C ARG A 7 -18.29 7.66 -11.47
N PHE A 8 -18.36 8.81 -10.77
CA PHE A 8 -18.45 10.11 -11.42
C PHE A 8 -17.06 10.62 -11.78
N ALA A 9 -16.83 10.87 -13.07
CA ALA A 9 -15.67 11.59 -13.55
C ALA A 9 -15.64 13.00 -12.94
N ARG A 10 -14.57 13.37 -12.26
CA ARG A 10 -14.35 14.72 -11.75
C ARG A 10 -13.52 15.52 -12.73
N ALA A 11 -14.07 16.60 -13.24
CA ALA A 11 -13.34 17.59 -14.02
C ALA A 11 -12.54 18.50 -13.10
N SER A 12 -11.22 18.53 -13.25
CA SER A 12 -10.32 19.43 -12.54
C SER A 12 -10.41 20.86 -13.11
N VAL A 13 -10.79 21.82 -12.27
CA VAL A 13 -10.73 23.25 -12.58
C VAL A 13 -9.39 23.78 -12.06
N ILE A 14 -8.52 24.21 -12.98
CA ILE A 14 -7.25 24.88 -12.66
C ILE A 14 -7.54 26.37 -12.43
N ALA A 15 -7.31 26.86 -11.21
CA ALA A 15 -7.31 28.27 -10.89
C ALA A 15 -5.88 28.79 -10.85
N ILE A 16 -5.56 29.75 -11.74
CA ILE A 16 -4.28 30.48 -11.80
C ILE A 16 -4.39 31.71 -10.89
N ALA A 17 -3.56 31.78 -9.86
CA ALA A 17 -3.38 32.99 -9.07
C ALA A 17 -2.02 33.62 -9.35
N VAL A 18 -2.04 34.88 -9.83
CA VAL A 18 -0.88 35.75 -10.04
C VAL A 18 -0.64 36.53 -8.74
N ALA A 19 0.56 36.53 -8.22
CA ALA A 19 0.96 37.43 -7.14
C ALA A 19 2.23 38.21 -7.50
N ALA A 20 2.15 39.51 -7.31
CA ALA A 20 3.13 40.52 -7.68
C ALA A 20 4.23 40.70 -6.61
N ALA A 21 5.42 41.09 -7.05
CA ALA A 21 6.60 41.37 -6.27
C ALA A 21 6.57 42.74 -5.56
N ALA A 22 7.22 42.81 -4.39
CA ALA A 22 7.70 44.09 -3.85
C ALA A 22 9.10 43.91 -3.27
N SER A 23 10.01 44.76 -3.71
CA SER A 23 11.42 44.87 -3.33
C SER A 23 11.65 45.75 -2.11
N ALA A 24 12.61 45.45 -1.26
CA ALA A 24 13.34 46.44 -0.47
C ALA A 24 14.75 45.90 -0.11
N GLY A 25 15.75 46.73 -0.42
CA GLY A 25 17.15 46.42 -0.27
C GLY A 25 17.74 46.83 1.09
N GLY A 26 18.94 46.32 1.37
CA GLY A 26 19.80 46.71 2.49
C GLY A 26 21.20 46.15 2.32
N GLN A 27 22.21 46.99 2.21
CA GLN A 27 23.61 46.71 1.94
C GLN A 27 24.45 46.53 3.22
N ARG A 28 25.57 45.76 3.04
CA ARG A 28 26.89 45.77 3.69
C ARG A 28 27.05 44.85 4.92
N ALA A 29 28.05 43.96 4.93
CA ALA A 29 29.50 44.24 5.02
C ALA A 29 30.33 43.04 4.58
N GLN A 30 31.49 43.31 3.98
CA GLN A 30 32.53 42.33 3.60
C GLN A 30 33.37 41.89 4.82
N ALA A 31 33.69 40.59 4.89
CA ALA A 31 34.85 40.07 5.54
C ALA A 31 35.52 39.04 4.64
N GLN A 32 36.73 39.32 4.22
CA GLN A 32 37.59 38.39 3.50
C GLN A 32 38.18 37.36 4.45
N GLY A 33 38.12 36.10 4.11
CA GLY A 33 38.74 35.02 4.85
C GLY A 33 38.91 33.80 3.94
N GLN A 34 40.07 33.68 3.37
CA GLN A 34 40.81 32.54 2.83
C GLN A 34 40.03 31.28 2.36
N SER A 35 40.07 31.07 1.04
CA SER A 35 39.81 29.83 0.38
C SER A 35 40.72 28.69 0.86
N GLN A 36 40.15 27.67 1.47
CA GLN A 36 40.72 26.32 1.47
C GLN A 36 39.81 25.44 0.59
N THR A 37 40.41 25.05 -0.52
CA THR A 37 39.92 23.98 -1.41
C THR A 37 39.70 22.70 -0.58
N GLN A 38 38.46 22.36 -0.32
CA GLN A 38 38.02 21.01 -0.02
C GLN A 38 37.08 20.57 -1.13
N GLY A 39 37.63 20.20 -2.25
CA GLY A 39 36.97 19.38 -3.23
C GLY A 39 37.17 17.92 -2.83
N GLN A 40 36.10 17.28 -2.42
CA GLN A 40 35.75 15.85 -2.50
C GLN A 40 34.82 15.50 -1.35
N GLY A 41 33.53 15.33 -1.64
CA GLY A 41 32.54 14.86 -0.67
C GLY A 41 31.10 15.38 -0.83
N GLN A 42 30.75 16.02 -1.94
CA GLN A 42 29.39 16.58 -2.13
C GLN A 42 28.43 15.70 -2.96
N GLY A 43 28.82 14.43 -3.29
CA GLY A 43 27.97 13.55 -4.09
C GLY A 43 27.01 12.69 -3.30
N GLN A 44 27.21 12.44 -2.02
CA GLN A 44 26.57 11.33 -1.31
C GLN A 44 25.35 11.69 -0.45
N ASN A 45 24.74 12.86 -0.59
CA ASN A 45 23.64 13.24 0.31
C ASN A 45 22.57 14.12 -0.33
N GLN A 46 22.32 13.96 -1.62
CA GLN A 46 21.26 14.72 -2.29
C GLN A 46 19.94 13.94 -2.33
N ASN A 47 18.83 14.64 -2.17
CA ASN A 47 17.50 14.08 -2.41
C ASN A 47 17.28 13.94 -3.93
N ARG A 48 17.77 12.84 -4.52
CA ARG A 48 17.66 12.51 -5.94
C ARG A 48 17.43 11.03 -6.12
N TYR A 49 16.33 10.69 -6.78
CA TYR A 49 15.90 9.30 -6.99
C TYR A 49 15.47 9.08 -8.43
N VAL A 50 15.52 7.82 -8.86
CA VAL A 50 15.05 7.36 -10.17
C VAL A 50 13.85 6.46 -9.96
N VAL A 51 12.75 6.77 -10.62
CA VAL A 51 11.58 5.89 -10.74
C VAL A 51 11.74 5.07 -12.03
N THR A 52 11.58 3.76 -11.92
CA THR A 52 11.61 2.84 -13.08
C THR A 52 10.32 2.05 -13.12
N ASN A 53 9.56 2.20 -14.19
CA ASN A 53 8.36 1.41 -14.42
C ASN A 53 8.77 0.03 -14.95
N LEU A 54 8.40 -1.02 -14.24
CA LEU A 54 8.76 -2.40 -14.54
C LEU A 54 7.68 -3.10 -15.36
N THR A 55 6.42 -2.99 -14.94
CA THR A 55 5.26 -3.62 -15.60
C THR A 55 4.07 -2.69 -15.52
N SER A 56 3.30 -2.61 -16.60
CA SER A 56 2.01 -1.90 -16.67
C SER A 56 1.06 -2.69 -17.55
N ASP A 57 -0.24 -2.51 -17.38
CA ASP A 57 -1.26 -3.02 -18.31
C ASP A 57 -1.31 -2.22 -19.62
N LEU A 58 -0.78 -0.99 -19.61
CA LEU A 58 -0.69 -0.14 -20.79
C LEU A 58 0.60 -0.39 -21.59
N PRO A 59 0.51 -0.48 -22.94
CA PRO A 59 1.68 -0.63 -23.77
C PRO A 59 2.58 0.64 -23.74
N ASN A 60 3.89 0.44 -23.80
CA ASN A 60 4.91 1.52 -23.83
C ASN A 60 4.99 2.39 -22.54
N VAL A 61 4.36 2.01 -21.44
CA VAL A 61 4.45 2.69 -20.14
C VAL A 61 5.58 2.11 -19.28
N ALA A 62 5.83 0.82 -19.40
CA ALA A 62 6.83 0.08 -18.64
C ALA A 62 7.65 -0.86 -19.53
N ALA A 63 8.68 -1.48 -18.95
CA ALA A 63 9.52 -2.46 -19.66
C ALA A 63 8.74 -3.72 -20.08
N ASN A 64 7.74 -4.12 -19.27
CA ASN A 64 6.87 -5.25 -19.53
C ASN A 64 5.41 -4.76 -19.62
N THR A 65 4.58 -5.45 -20.42
CA THR A 65 3.15 -5.20 -20.51
C THR A 65 2.39 -6.45 -20.08
N ASP A 66 1.50 -6.30 -19.09
CA ASP A 66 0.56 -7.35 -18.68
C ASP A 66 -0.83 -6.75 -18.54
N PRO A 67 -1.76 -7.00 -19.47
CA PRO A 67 -3.08 -6.39 -19.48
C PRO A 67 -3.97 -6.79 -18.28
N VAL A 68 -3.53 -7.71 -17.44
CA VAL A 68 -4.27 -8.13 -16.23
C VAL A 68 -3.83 -7.34 -15.00
N LEU A 69 -2.65 -6.71 -15.01
CA LEU A 69 -2.21 -5.85 -13.92
C LEU A 69 -3.05 -4.56 -13.88
N GLN A 70 -4.21 -4.59 -13.24
CA GLN A 70 -5.13 -3.44 -13.18
C GLN A 70 -5.42 -3.02 -11.76
N ASN A 71 -5.26 -1.71 -11.48
CA ASN A 71 -5.35 -1.13 -10.14
C ASN A 71 -4.52 -1.93 -9.14
N ALA A 72 -3.21 -1.90 -9.31
CA ALA A 72 -2.26 -2.68 -8.53
C ALA A 72 -2.11 -2.12 -7.11
N TRP A 73 -2.58 -2.85 -6.08
CA TRP A 73 -2.56 -2.42 -4.67
C TRP A 73 -1.44 -3.07 -3.87
N GLY A 74 -1.77 -4.06 -3.04
CA GLY A 74 -0.85 -4.73 -2.14
C GLY A 74 0.20 -5.58 -2.86
N VAL A 75 1.37 -5.71 -2.25
CA VAL A 75 2.47 -6.55 -2.74
C VAL A 75 3.00 -7.42 -1.60
N ALA A 76 3.15 -8.70 -1.85
CA ALA A 76 3.85 -9.61 -0.96
C ALA A 76 4.72 -10.61 -1.74
N PHE A 77 5.70 -11.18 -1.07
CA PHE A 77 6.53 -12.26 -1.61
C PHE A 77 7.02 -13.18 -0.49
N ALA A 78 7.14 -14.47 -0.78
CA ALA A 78 7.95 -15.36 0.02
C ALA A 78 9.45 -15.06 -0.24
N PRO A 79 10.35 -15.26 0.72
CA PRO A 79 11.78 -15.00 0.52
C PRO A 79 12.30 -15.68 -0.75
N GLY A 80 12.82 -14.90 -1.70
CA GLY A 80 13.28 -15.36 -3.00
C GLY A 80 12.19 -15.79 -3.99
N GLY A 81 10.91 -15.71 -3.62
CA GLY A 81 9.76 -16.02 -4.48
C GLY A 81 9.33 -14.85 -5.37
N ALA A 82 8.33 -15.07 -6.21
CA ALA A 82 7.73 -14.01 -7.02
C ALA A 82 7.05 -12.94 -6.14
N PHE A 83 7.00 -11.72 -6.64
CA PHE A 83 6.12 -10.67 -6.12
C PHE A 83 4.69 -10.98 -6.54
N TRP A 84 3.80 -11.14 -5.58
CA TRP A 84 2.36 -11.29 -5.75
C TRP A 84 1.72 -9.93 -5.58
N ILE A 85 0.92 -9.49 -6.55
CA ILE A 85 0.27 -8.19 -6.54
C ILE A 85 -1.25 -8.39 -6.52
N SER A 86 -1.94 -7.67 -5.66
CA SER A 86 -3.40 -7.62 -5.65
C SER A 86 -3.88 -6.68 -6.77
N ASP A 87 -4.57 -7.23 -7.77
CA ASP A 87 -5.15 -6.50 -8.89
C ASP A 87 -6.61 -6.20 -8.57
N ASN A 88 -6.85 -5.03 -7.95
CA ASN A 88 -8.13 -4.67 -7.35
C ASN A 88 -9.27 -4.61 -8.39
N ALA A 89 -8.99 -4.12 -9.59
CA ALA A 89 -10.05 -3.88 -10.57
C ALA A 89 -10.67 -5.16 -11.15
N ASN A 90 -9.96 -6.30 -11.10
CA ASN A 90 -10.38 -7.52 -11.80
C ASN A 90 -10.36 -8.80 -10.95
N GLY A 91 -10.23 -8.67 -9.62
CA GLY A 91 -10.33 -9.81 -8.70
C GLY A 91 -9.22 -10.84 -8.85
N CYS A 92 -8.01 -10.37 -9.11
CA CYS A 92 -6.87 -11.20 -9.44
C CYS A 92 -5.68 -10.95 -8.49
N SER A 93 -4.73 -11.86 -8.50
CA SER A 93 -3.34 -11.60 -8.11
C SER A 93 -2.41 -12.07 -9.21
N THR A 94 -1.57 -11.17 -9.71
CA THR A 94 -0.55 -11.44 -10.74
C THR A 94 0.83 -11.56 -10.12
N LEU A 95 1.74 -12.23 -10.81
CA LEU A 95 3.07 -12.59 -10.30
C LEU A 95 4.19 -12.06 -11.20
N TYR A 96 5.17 -11.40 -10.57
CA TYR A 96 6.34 -10.86 -11.27
C TYR A 96 7.63 -11.18 -10.52
N ASP A 97 8.74 -11.23 -11.25
CA ASP A 97 10.06 -11.15 -10.62
C ASP A 97 10.47 -9.68 -10.37
N GLY A 98 11.61 -9.47 -9.72
CA GLY A 98 12.09 -8.12 -9.39
C GLY A 98 12.50 -7.27 -10.59
N THR A 99 12.45 -7.80 -11.82
CA THR A 99 12.62 -7.04 -13.08
C THR A 99 11.27 -6.69 -13.71
N GLY A 100 10.16 -7.11 -13.09
CA GLY A 100 8.82 -6.95 -13.62
C GLY A 100 8.42 -8.00 -14.65
N ALA A 101 9.28 -8.96 -14.98
CA ALA A 101 8.89 -10.03 -15.89
C ALA A 101 7.86 -10.95 -15.23
N PRO A 102 6.79 -11.38 -15.95
CA PRO A 102 5.84 -12.35 -15.43
C PRO A 102 6.54 -13.61 -14.90
N ALA A 103 6.21 -14.03 -13.68
CA ALA A 103 6.90 -15.08 -12.94
C ALA A 103 5.98 -16.23 -12.52
N GLY A 104 4.76 -16.29 -13.02
CA GLY A 104 3.81 -17.32 -12.64
C GLY A 104 2.46 -17.20 -13.30
N GLY A 105 1.47 -17.89 -12.70
CA GLY A 105 0.07 -17.82 -13.11
C GLY A 105 -0.65 -16.58 -12.56
N GLN A 106 -1.95 -16.55 -12.80
CA GLN A 106 -2.89 -15.58 -12.27
C GLN A 106 -3.79 -16.31 -11.28
N PHE A 107 -4.10 -15.67 -10.14
CA PHE A 107 -4.83 -16.29 -9.05
C PHE A 107 -6.10 -15.51 -8.73
N LYS A 108 -7.23 -16.17 -8.83
CA LYS A 108 -8.56 -15.58 -8.66
C LYS A 108 -8.90 -15.45 -7.18
N ILE A 109 -9.37 -14.28 -6.80
CA ILE A 109 -9.79 -13.96 -5.44
C ILE A 109 -11.32 -14.09 -5.36
N PRO A 110 -11.85 -14.82 -4.34
CA PRO A 110 -13.29 -15.05 -4.23
C PRO A 110 -14.04 -13.83 -3.70
N LEU A 111 -15.25 -13.67 -4.17
CA LEU A 111 -16.29 -12.81 -3.62
C LEU A 111 -16.83 -13.34 -2.27
N PRO A 112 -17.63 -12.56 -1.53
CA PRO A 112 -18.44 -13.06 -0.43
C PRO A 112 -19.20 -14.33 -0.80
N GLY A 113 -19.27 -15.28 0.15
CA GLY A 113 -19.81 -16.61 -0.10
C GLY A 113 -18.88 -17.56 -0.87
N GLY A 114 -17.65 -17.16 -1.19
CA GLY A 114 -16.64 -18.02 -1.83
C GLY A 114 -16.81 -18.18 -3.35
N VAL A 115 -17.58 -17.33 -3.98
CA VAL A 115 -17.85 -17.39 -5.43
C VAL A 115 -16.73 -16.73 -6.20
N ILE A 116 -16.22 -17.38 -7.25
CA ILE A 116 -15.31 -16.76 -8.22
C ILE A 116 -16.16 -16.14 -9.34
N ALA A 117 -16.00 -14.84 -9.57
CA ALA A 117 -16.67 -14.15 -10.66
C ALA A 117 -16.13 -14.63 -12.04
N PRO A 118 -16.97 -14.75 -13.05
CA PRO A 118 -16.54 -15.20 -14.40
C PRO A 118 -15.47 -14.29 -15.03
N GLY A 119 -15.46 -13.00 -14.66
CA GLY A 119 -14.50 -12.00 -15.16
C GLY A 119 -13.21 -11.87 -14.35
N SER A 120 -13.04 -12.69 -13.28
CA SER A 120 -11.80 -12.64 -12.48
C SER A 120 -10.57 -12.97 -13.34
N CYS A 121 -9.50 -12.19 -13.15
CA CYS A 121 -8.26 -12.26 -13.91
C CYS A 121 -8.42 -11.96 -15.42
N MET A 122 -9.41 -11.18 -15.80
CA MET A 122 -9.56 -10.68 -17.16
C MET A 122 -9.26 -9.18 -17.20
N ASN A 123 -8.77 -8.70 -18.34
CA ASN A 123 -8.65 -7.26 -18.56
C ASN A 123 -10.06 -6.65 -18.53
N VAL A 124 -10.27 -5.74 -17.57
CA VAL A 124 -11.52 -4.99 -17.46
C VAL A 124 -11.41 -3.74 -18.33
N ASN A 125 -12.10 -3.76 -19.47
CA ASN A 125 -12.23 -2.56 -20.28
C ASN A 125 -13.30 -1.64 -19.67
N PRO A 126 -12.97 -0.40 -19.26
CA PRO A 126 -13.95 0.53 -18.69
C PRO A 126 -15.13 0.85 -19.59
N GLN A 127 -14.99 0.62 -20.90
CA GLN A 127 -16.04 0.80 -21.91
C GLN A 127 -16.94 -0.43 -22.11
N SER A 128 -16.60 -1.56 -21.48
CA SER A 128 -17.42 -2.78 -21.54
C SER A 128 -18.54 -2.71 -20.50
N PRO A 129 -19.68 -3.39 -20.75
CA PRO A 129 -20.71 -3.52 -19.72
C PRO A 129 -20.12 -4.11 -18.43
N PRO A 130 -20.56 -3.63 -17.26
CA PRO A 130 -20.13 -4.19 -15.98
C PRO A 130 -20.35 -5.71 -15.95
N GLN A 131 -19.35 -6.44 -15.45
CA GLN A 131 -19.46 -7.87 -15.22
C GLN A 131 -20.51 -8.15 -14.14
N ASN A 132 -21.23 -9.25 -14.23
CA ASN A 132 -22.20 -9.65 -13.21
C ASN A 132 -22.03 -11.15 -12.84
N PRO A 133 -21.58 -11.45 -11.60
CA PRO A 133 -21.13 -10.47 -10.59
C PRO A 133 -19.84 -9.76 -11.00
N THR A 134 -19.66 -8.53 -10.50
CA THR A 134 -18.37 -7.83 -10.56
C THR A 134 -17.31 -8.66 -9.84
N PRO A 135 -16.10 -8.81 -10.36
CA PRO A 135 -15.00 -9.48 -9.66
C PRO A 135 -14.73 -8.90 -8.27
N ALA A 136 -14.14 -9.68 -7.38
CA ALA A 136 -13.69 -9.22 -6.08
C ALA A 136 -12.68 -8.06 -6.22
N ALA A 137 -12.57 -7.24 -5.18
CA ALA A 137 -11.66 -6.11 -5.14
C ALA A 137 -10.54 -6.33 -4.10
N PRO A 138 -9.51 -7.16 -4.39
CA PRO A 138 -8.42 -7.42 -3.47
C PRO A 138 -7.56 -6.17 -3.25
N THR A 139 -7.14 -5.96 -2.00
CA THR A 139 -6.37 -4.80 -1.55
C THR A 139 -5.06 -5.20 -0.91
N GLY A 140 -5.02 -5.50 0.38
CA GLY A 140 -3.83 -6.00 1.06
C GLY A 140 -3.54 -7.46 0.73
N ILE A 141 -2.27 -7.80 0.83
CA ILE A 141 -1.78 -9.18 0.72
C ILE A 141 -0.60 -9.37 1.66
N ILE A 142 -0.53 -10.53 2.30
CA ILE A 142 0.65 -10.92 3.08
C ILE A 142 1.17 -12.30 2.67
N TRP A 143 2.49 -12.48 2.76
CA TRP A 143 3.09 -13.80 2.87
C TRP A 143 2.96 -14.31 4.32
N ASN A 144 2.46 -15.53 4.48
CA ASN A 144 2.33 -16.15 5.78
C ASN A 144 3.62 -16.93 6.15
N PRO A 145 4.43 -16.44 7.09
CA PRO A 145 5.66 -17.10 7.51
C PRO A 145 5.41 -18.28 8.47
N THR A 146 4.16 -18.69 8.67
CA THR A 146 3.77 -19.65 9.71
C THR A 146 3.05 -20.88 9.17
N THR A 147 2.85 -21.85 10.01
CA THR A 147 2.05 -23.05 9.71
C THR A 147 0.67 -23.03 10.38
N THR A 148 0.29 -21.93 11.03
CA THR A 148 -0.93 -21.87 11.85
C THR A 148 -2.16 -21.34 11.11
N PHE A 149 -1.98 -20.47 10.10
CA PHE A 149 -3.07 -20.03 9.24
C PHE A 149 -3.23 -21.03 8.10
N LEU A 150 -4.21 -21.91 8.24
CA LEU A 150 -4.49 -22.95 7.24
C LEU A 150 -5.42 -22.41 6.15
N VAL A 151 -5.31 -22.95 4.94
CA VAL A 151 -6.35 -22.80 3.93
C VAL A 151 -7.61 -23.51 4.43
N PRO A 152 -8.78 -22.83 4.46
CA PRO A 152 -10.01 -23.42 4.98
C PRO A 152 -10.36 -24.78 4.36
N ASN A 153 -10.91 -25.67 5.19
CA ASN A 153 -11.27 -27.05 4.85
C ASN A 153 -10.08 -27.94 4.41
N THR A 154 -8.85 -27.51 4.73
CA THR A 154 -7.63 -28.30 4.49
C THR A 154 -6.75 -28.37 5.74
N GLN A 155 -5.67 -29.14 5.67
CA GLN A 155 -4.58 -29.13 6.66
C GLN A 155 -3.34 -28.40 6.12
N THR A 156 -3.47 -27.71 4.98
CA THR A 156 -2.36 -27.03 4.30
C THR A 156 -2.21 -25.62 4.83
N PRO A 157 -1.04 -25.19 5.31
CA PRO A 157 -0.78 -23.80 5.64
C PRO A 157 -0.96 -22.90 4.41
N ALA A 158 -1.67 -21.80 4.58
CA ALA A 158 -1.73 -20.76 3.56
C ALA A 158 -0.31 -20.22 3.30
N VAL A 159 0.01 -19.93 2.05
CA VAL A 159 1.25 -19.24 1.66
C VAL A 159 1.00 -17.76 1.50
N PHE A 160 -0.11 -17.40 0.86
CA PHE A 160 -0.56 -16.01 0.73
C PHE A 160 -1.98 -15.85 1.25
N ILE A 161 -2.22 -14.70 1.88
CA ILE A 161 -3.53 -14.33 2.42
C ILE A 161 -3.85 -12.93 1.90
N PHE A 162 -5.07 -12.74 1.43
CA PHE A 162 -5.58 -11.52 0.81
C PHE A 162 -6.74 -10.98 1.64
N ASP A 163 -6.92 -9.66 1.65
CA ASP A 163 -8.16 -9.01 2.02
C ASP A 163 -8.79 -8.27 0.84
N THR A 164 -10.04 -7.86 0.97
CA THR A 164 -10.80 -7.23 -0.12
C THR A 164 -11.70 -6.10 0.39
N GLU A 165 -12.03 -5.15 -0.49
CA GLU A 165 -13.06 -4.15 -0.26
C GLU A 165 -14.46 -4.77 -0.09
N ASP A 166 -14.66 -6.01 -0.54
CA ASP A 166 -15.90 -6.77 -0.34
C ASP A 166 -16.07 -7.24 1.10
N GLY A 167 -15.10 -6.98 1.99
CA GLY A 167 -15.14 -7.37 3.40
C GLY A 167 -14.74 -8.81 3.66
N THR A 168 -13.90 -9.41 2.81
CA THR A 168 -13.46 -10.80 2.95
C THR A 168 -11.96 -10.94 3.18
N LEU A 169 -11.56 -12.08 3.79
CA LEU A 169 -10.19 -12.59 3.72
C LEU A 169 -10.21 -13.92 3.00
N SER A 170 -9.19 -14.17 2.16
CA SER A 170 -9.03 -15.44 1.46
C SER A 170 -7.59 -15.93 1.53
N ALA A 171 -7.39 -17.24 1.36
CA ALA A 171 -6.12 -17.92 1.56
C ALA A 171 -5.77 -18.80 0.37
N TRP A 172 -4.50 -18.79 -0.02
CA TRP A 172 -3.99 -19.64 -1.09
C TRP A 172 -2.74 -20.42 -0.66
N ALA A 173 -2.62 -21.63 -1.19
CA ALA A 173 -1.41 -22.47 -1.10
C ALA A 173 -1.27 -23.34 -2.36
N PRO A 174 -0.06 -23.83 -2.70
CA PRO A 174 0.11 -24.82 -3.76
C PRO A 174 -0.64 -26.11 -3.45
N GLY A 175 -1.14 -26.78 -4.48
CA GLY A 175 -1.86 -28.06 -4.36
C GLY A 175 -3.36 -27.94 -4.12
N LEU A 176 -3.91 -26.74 -4.14
CA LEU A 176 -5.37 -26.54 -4.14
C LEU A 176 -6.01 -27.04 -5.44
N THR A 177 -7.30 -27.30 -5.37
CA THR A 177 -8.12 -27.67 -6.54
C THR A 177 -9.38 -26.81 -6.53
N PRO A 178 -9.56 -25.92 -7.51
CA PRO A 178 -8.62 -25.51 -8.56
C PRO A 178 -7.33 -24.86 -8.06
N PRO A 179 -6.18 -25.00 -8.75
CA PRO A 179 -4.90 -24.50 -8.26
C PRO A 179 -4.73 -22.97 -8.36
N ASP A 180 -5.55 -22.32 -9.19
CA ASP A 180 -5.53 -20.90 -9.53
C ASP A 180 -6.58 -20.07 -8.75
N GLN A 181 -7.08 -20.61 -7.63
CA GLN A 181 -8.12 -19.95 -6.84
C GLN A 181 -7.76 -19.92 -5.36
N ALA A 182 -7.91 -18.75 -4.72
CA ALA A 182 -7.88 -18.65 -3.28
C ALA A 182 -9.21 -19.15 -2.67
N VAL A 183 -9.16 -19.55 -1.41
CA VAL A 183 -10.31 -20.07 -0.64
C VAL A 183 -10.74 -19.03 0.38
N LEU A 184 -12.03 -18.72 0.44
CA LEU A 184 -12.60 -17.78 1.41
C LEU A 184 -12.33 -18.27 2.85
N ALA A 185 -11.74 -17.41 3.67
CA ALA A 185 -11.36 -17.70 5.06
C ALA A 185 -12.18 -16.89 6.08
N VAL A 186 -12.59 -15.67 5.72
CA VAL A 186 -13.46 -14.77 6.51
C VAL A 186 -14.42 -14.08 5.57
N ASP A 187 -15.67 -13.94 5.99
CA ASP A 187 -16.69 -13.16 5.30
C ASP A 187 -17.41 -12.23 6.29
N ASN A 188 -17.04 -10.95 6.25
CA ASN A 188 -17.64 -9.88 7.04
C ASN A 188 -18.44 -8.89 6.17
N SER A 189 -18.74 -9.25 4.93
CA SER A 189 -19.46 -8.42 3.97
C SER A 189 -20.85 -8.00 4.49
N ALA A 190 -21.54 -8.91 5.17
CA ALA A 190 -22.85 -8.64 5.78
C ALA A 190 -22.80 -7.57 6.90
N ASN A 191 -21.62 -7.36 7.49
CA ASN A 191 -21.38 -6.36 8.54
C ASN A 191 -20.90 -5.02 7.95
N GLY A 192 -20.79 -4.91 6.62
CA GLY A 192 -20.33 -3.70 5.94
C GLY A 192 -18.81 -3.44 6.08
N ALA A 193 -18.03 -4.49 6.32
CA ALA A 193 -16.57 -4.37 6.32
C ALA A 193 -16.07 -4.00 4.91
N VAL A 194 -15.05 -3.12 4.87
CA VAL A 194 -14.32 -2.73 3.67
C VAL A 194 -12.85 -2.77 4.04
N TYR A 195 -12.17 -3.86 3.72
CA TYR A 195 -10.76 -3.99 4.04
C TYR A 195 -9.90 -3.33 2.98
N LYS A 196 -8.97 -2.48 3.44
CA LYS A 196 -8.11 -1.68 2.57
C LYS A 196 -6.63 -2.02 2.71
N GLY A 197 -6.25 -2.89 3.66
CA GLY A 197 -4.87 -3.30 3.88
C GLY A 197 -4.74 -4.37 4.93
N LEU A 198 -3.73 -5.24 4.78
CA LEU A 198 -3.52 -6.43 5.60
C LEU A 198 -2.07 -6.50 6.09
N ALA A 199 -1.88 -6.76 7.37
CA ALA A 199 -0.58 -7.03 7.97
C ALA A 199 -0.58 -8.31 8.80
N PHE A 200 0.60 -8.89 8.98
CA PHE A 200 0.83 -10.02 9.87
C PHE A 200 1.67 -9.58 11.08
N GLY A 201 1.39 -10.14 12.25
CA GLY A 201 2.22 -9.92 13.43
C GLY A 201 2.06 -11.03 14.48
N THR A 202 2.91 -10.94 15.50
CA THR A 202 2.95 -11.87 16.65
C THR A 202 2.99 -11.08 17.94
N ASN A 203 2.26 -11.54 18.95
CA ASN A 203 2.36 -11.07 20.31
C ASN A 203 2.51 -12.27 21.26
N PRO A 204 2.61 -12.09 22.60
CA PRO A 204 2.72 -13.22 23.53
C PRO A 204 1.55 -14.21 23.50
N GLN A 205 0.36 -13.80 23.01
CA GLN A 205 -0.84 -14.64 22.94
C GLN A 205 -0.90 -15.47 21.64
N GLY A 206 -0.18 -15.07 20.59
CA GLY A 206 -0.21 -15.81 19.33
C GLY A 206 0.21 -15.05 18.09
N ARG A 207 -0.31 -15.52 16.97
CA ARG A 207 -0.10 -14.97 15.63
C ARG A 207 -1.41 -14.44 15.10
N PHE A 208 -1.35 -13.25 14.48
CA PHE A 208 -2.55 -12.52 14.10
C PHE A 208 -2.41 -11.88 12.71
N LEU A 209 -3.54 -11.75 12.05
CA LEU A 209 -3.74 -10.90 10.88
C LEU A 209 -4.44 -9.63 11.35
N TYR A 210 -3.99 -8.50 10.86
CA TYR A 210 -4.52 -7.17 11.17
C TYR A 210 -5.03 -6.57 9.87
N ALA A 211 -6.34 -6.37 9.76
CA ALA A 211 -6.99 -5.84 8.56
C ALA A 211 -7.53 -4.43 8.82
N ALA A 212 -7.13 -3.47 7.99
CA ALA A 212 -7.60 -2.10 8.05
C ALA A 212 -9.04 -2.04 7.52
N ASN A 213 -10.03 -2.09 8.43
CA ASN A 213 -11.45 -2.03 8.09
C ASN A 213 -11.89 -0.57 7.92
N PHE A 214 -11.77 -0.07 6.73
CA PHE A 214 -12.13 1.31 6.38
C PHE A 214 -13.63 1.57 6.57
N GLY A 215 -14.48 0.63 6.16
CA GLY A 215 -15.93 0.73 6.33
C GLY A 215 -16.37 0.79 7.80
N GLY A 216 -15.74 -0.06 8.63
CA GLY A 216 -16.02 -0.14 10.06
C GLY A 216 -15.34 0.95 10.90
N GLY A 217 -14.28 1.57 10.39
CA GLY A 217 -13.44 2.51 11.13
C GLY A 217 -12.58 1.84 12.21
N THR A 218 -12.23 0.56 12.04
CA THR A 218 -11.50 -0.27 12.99
C THR A 218 -10.33 -1.01 12.34
N VAL A 219 -9.37 -1.44 13.14
CA VAL A 219 -8.47 -2.53 12.74
C VAL A 219 -9.08 -3.83 13.25
N ASP A 220 -9.56 -4.65 12.33
CA ASP A 220 -10.10 -5.97 12.64
C ASP A 220 -8.94 -6.97 12.76
N VAL A 221 -8.94 -7.77 13.83
CA VAL A 221 -7.85 -8.70 14.09
C VAL A 221 -8.36 -10.13 14.06
N PHE A 222 -7.61 -11.00 13.34
CA PHE A 222 -7.99 -12.40 13.17
C PHE A 222 -6.90 -13.34 13.68
N ALA A 223 -7.34 -14.39 14.39
CA ALA A 223 -6.53 -15.50 14.83
C ALA A 223 -6.82 -16.76 14.00
N PRO A 224 -5.87 -17.71 13.90
CA PRO A 224 -6.13 -18.98 13.24
C PRO A 224 -7.22 -19.78 13.97
N ASN A 225 -8.03 -20.54 13.22
CA ASN A 225 -9.11 -21.37 13.73
C ASN A 225 -9.03 -22.81 13.16
N GLY A 226 -7.82 -23.36 13.05
CA GLY A 226 -7.57 -24.64 12.40
C GLY A 226 -8.07 -24.64 10.96
N SER A 227 -8.69 -25.74 10.54
CA SER A 227 -9.26 -25.87 9.19
C SER A 227 -10.59 -25.12 8.99
N SER A 228 -11.12 -24.47 10.01
CA SER A 228 -12.36 -23.67 9.91
C SER A 228 -12.10 -22.24 9.43
N GLY A 229 -10.91 -21.93 8.95
CA GLY A 229 -10.52 -20.60 8.53
C GLY A 229 -9.95 -19.74 9.65
N TYR A 230 -10.38 -18.51 9.75
CA TYR A 230 -9.88 -17.56 10.75
C TYR A 230 -11.05 -17.02 11.57
N ARG A 231 -10.79 -16.71 12.84
CA ARG A 231 -11.77 -16.15 13.76
C ARG A 231 -11.36 -14.76 14.23
N PRO A 232 -12.29 -13.91 14.62
CA PRO A 232 -11.94 -12.68 15.31
C PRO A 232 -11.08 -12.96 16.55
N ALA A 233 -10.06 -12.14 16.78
CA ALA A 233 -9.31 -12.16 18.02
C ALA A 233 -10.15 -11.65 19.17
N THR A 234 -9.91 -12.19 20.36
CA THR A 234 -10.59 -11.73 21.58
C THR A 234 -9.91 -10.51 22.18
N SER A 235 -10.61 -9.76 23.05
CA SER A 235 -10.00 -8.65 23.80
C SER A 235 -8.87 -9.08 24.75
N ALA A 236 -8.81 -10.34 25.15
CA ALA A 236 -7.71 -10.89 25.92
C ALA A 236 -6.46 -11.15 25.05
N GLU A 237 -6.66 -11.41 23.77
CA GLU A 237 -5.57 -11.59 22.78
C GLU A 237 -5.04 -10.26 22.27
N ILE A 238 -5.91 -9.23 22.15
CA ILE A 238 -5.59 -7.88 21.67
C ILE A 238 -6.15 -6.85 22.66
N PRO A 239 -5.52 -6.68 23.81
CA PRO A 239 -6.06 -5.84 24.88
C PRO A 239 -6.08 -4.34 24.58
N GLY A 240 -5.22 -3.84 23.71
CA GLY A 240 -5.14 -2.41 23.33
C GLY A 240 -6.23 -1.98 22.35
N GLY A 241 -6.79 -2.91 21.55
CA GLY A 241 -7.94 -2.69 20.69
C GLY A 241 -7.76 -1.67 19.56
N PHE A 242 -6.56 -1.25 19.23
CA PHE A 242 -6.23 -0.28 18.16
C PHE A 242 -7.02 1.04 18.28
N SER A 243 -7.11 1.58 19.48
CA SER A 243 -7.83 2.81 19.75
C SER A 243 -6.90 4.01 19.86
N ASP A 244 -7.19 5.07 19.09
CA ASP A 244 -6.67 6.41 19.34
C ASP A 244 -7.83 7.37 19.67
N PRO A 245 -7.93 7.81 20.92
CA PRO A 245 -9.02 8.70 21.38
C PRO A 245 -8.94 10.10 20.75
N ASN A 246 -7.81 10.45 20.12
CA ASN A 246 -7.61 11.75 19.50
C ASN A 246 -7.74 11.71 17.96
N LEU A 247 -8.11 10.57 17.38
CA LEU A 247 -8.39 10.51 15.94
C LEU A 247 -9.70 11.24 15.65
N PRO A 248 -9.71 12.24 14.75
CA PRO A 248 -10.94 12.97 14.43
C PRO A 248 -11.98 12.07 13.77
N THR A 249 -13.27 12.37 14.04
CA THR A 249 -14.39 11.67 13.40
C THR A 249 -14.31 11.78 11.89
N GLY A 250 -14.63 10.68 11.19
CA GLY A 250 -14.62 10.59 9.72
C GLY A 250 -13.32 10.04 9.15
N TYR A 251 -12.28 9.85 9.96
CA TYR A 251 -11.07 9.13 9.54
C TYR A 251 -11.18 7.65 9.91
N ALA A 252 -10.65 6.80 9.03
CA ALA A 252 -10.66 5.35 9.22
C ALA A 252 -9.33 4.72 8.79
N PRO A 253 -8.95 3.53 9.34
CA PRO A 253 -7.77 2.79 8.93
C PRO A 253 -7.80 2.51 7.44
N PHE A 254 -6.74 2.91 6.71
CA PHE A 254 -6.66 2.86 5.26
C PHE A 254 -5.56 1.91 4.79
N GLY A 255 -4.35 2.02 5.32
CA GLY A 255 -3.26 1.08 5.14
C GLY A 255 -2.74 0.58 6.48
N ILE A 256 -2.08 -0.57 6.49
CA ILE A 256 -1.43 -1.12 7.66
C ILE A 256 -0.16 -1.88 7.28
N GLN A 257 0.95 -1.60 7.97
CA GLN A 257 2.23 -2.25 7.71
C GLN A 257 2.95 -2.59 9.00
N ASN A 258 3.46 -3.82 9.10
CA ASN A 258 4.34 -4.22 10.20
C ASN A 258 5.79 -3.85 9.86
N ILE A 259 6.37 -2.95 10.63
CA ILE A 259 7.76 -2.54 10.50
C ILE A 259 8.49 -2.88 11.80
N ASN A 260 9.31 -3.92 11.77
CA ASN A 260 10.11 -4.39 12.91
C ASN A 260 9.31 -4.79 14.17
N GLY A 261 8.05 -5.18 14.02
CA GLY A 261 7.18 -5.58 15.12
C GLY A 261 6.18 -4.51 15.55
N ASP A 262 6.32 -3.28 15.07
CA ASP A 262 5.35 -2.20 15.26
C ASP A 262 4.43 -2.07 14.06
N LEU A 263 3.14 -1.86 14.30
CA LEU A 263 2.12 -1.72 13.27
C LEU A 263 1.88 -0.23 12.97
N PHE A 264 2.32 0.20 11.82
CA PHE A 264 2.01 1.52 11.27
C PHE A 264 0.64 1.45 10.60
N VAL A 265 -0.33 2.18 11.15
CA VAL A 265 -1.69 2.29 10.62
C VAL A 265 -1.86 3.67 10.04
N THR A 266 -2.16 3.74 8.75
CA THR A 266 -2.50 5.01 8.09
C THR A 266 -4.02 5.20 8.09
N TYR A 267 -4.45 6.45 8.13
CA TYR A 267 -5.87 6.80 8.13
C TYR A 267 -6.16 7.82 7.04
N ALA A 268 -7.25 7.60 6.33
CA ALA A 268 -7.79 8.54 5.36
C ALA A 268 -9.21 9.01 5.75
N LEU A 269 -9.61 10.17 5.23
CA LEU A 269 -10.94 10.70 5.42
C LEU A 269 -11.94 9.87 4.59
N GLN A 270 -13.00 9.36 5.23
CA GLN A 270 -14.03 8.56 4.56
C GLN A 270 -14.98 9.45 3.74
N ASP A 271 -15.45 8.92 2.61
CA ASP A 271 -16.62 9.45 1.92
C ASP A 271 -17.92 9.16 2.73
N ALA A 272 -19.04 9.71 2.27
CA ALA A 272 -20.33 9.53 2.95
C ALA A 272 -20.80 8.06 2.99
N ASN A 273 -20.34 7.22 2.09
CA ASN A 273 -20.67 5.80 2.01
C ASN A 273 -19.66 4.93 2.78
N LYS A 274 -18.58 5.51 3.28
CA LYS A 274 -17.48 4.80 3.96
C LYS A 274 -16.81 3.72 3.08
N GLN A 275 -16.78 3.96 1.79
CA GLN A 275 -16.20 3.06 0.79
C GLN A 275 -14.87 3.60 0.27
N ASN A 276 -14.81 4.92 -0.01
CA ASN A 276 -13.66 5.56 -0.61
C ASN A 276 -13.09 6.64 0.29
N ASP A 277 -11.81 6.92 0.12
CA ASP A 277 -11.17 8.07 0.73
C ASP A 277 -11.59 9.38 0.05
N VAL A 278 -11.45 10.46 0.79
CA VAL A 278 -11.61 11.83 0.29
C VAL A 278 -10.23 12.49 0.25
N PRO A 279 -9.58 12.52 -0.92
CA PRO A 279 -8.27 13.14 -1.05
C PRO A 279 -8.29 14.63 -0.69
N GLY A 280 -7.20 15.12 -0.14
CA GLY A 280 -7.00 16.52 0.19
C GLY A 280 -5.73 16.69 1.02
N GLN A 281 -4.99 17.77 0.78
CA GLN A 281 -3.80 18.07 1.57
C GLN A 281 -4.16 18.19 3.05
N GLY A 282 -3.45 17.45 3.90
CA GLY A 282 -3.71 17.35 5.34
C GLY A 282 -4.78 16.32 5.71
N ASN A 283 -5.42 15.65 4.73
CA ASN A 283 -6.37 14.56 4.97
C ASN A 283 -5.64 13.24 5.18
N GLY A 284 -4.97 13.12 6.32
CA GLY A 284 -4.27 11.90 6.69
C GLY A 284 -3.70 11.92 8.11
N PHE A 285 -3.60 10.72 8.68
CA PHE A 285 -2.94 10.45 9.95
C PHE A 285 -2.15 9.15 9.85
N VAL A 286 -1.14 9.00 10.68
CA VAL A 286 -0.41 7.74 10.85
C VAL A 286 -0.18 7.51 12.34
N ASP A 287 -0.64 6.38 12.84
CA ASP A 287 -0.38 5.93 14.20
C ASP A 287 0.53 4.70 14.19
N VAL A 288 1.31 4.55 15.24
CA VAL A 288 2.09 3.34 15.50
C VAL A 288 1.51 2.64 16.71
N PHE A 289 1.20 1.37 16.55
CA PHE A 289 0.71 0.48 17.59
C PHE A 289 1.68 -0.68 17.81
N ASP A 290 1.70 -1.24 19.02
CA ASP A 290 2.27 -2.56 19.21
C ASP A 290 1.31 -3.65 18.67
N THR A 291 1.80 -4.88 18.62
CA THR A 291 0.99 -6.04 18.16
C THR A 291 -0.11 -6.46 19.14
N ASN A 292 -0.23 -5.85 20.32
CA ASN A 292 -1.37 -5.98 21.22
C ASN A 292 -2.44 -4.89 20.96
N GLY A 293 -2.21 -3.99 20.01
CA GLY A 293 -3.09 -2.88 19.67
C GLY A 293 -3.00 -1.69 20.63
N ASN A 294 -1.95 -1.59 21.43
CA ASN A 294 -1.71 -0.39 22.26
C ASN A 294 -1.10 0.70 21.39
N LEU A 295 -1.66 1.90 21.45
CA LEU A 295 -1.10 3.07 20.79
C LEU A 295 0.26 3.43 21.41
N LEU A 296 1.30 3.42 20.59
CA LEU A 296 2.65 3.82 20.98
C LEU A 296 2.90 5.30 20.66
N GLN A 297 2.44 5.75 19.49
CA GLN A 297 2.69 7.11 19.01
C GLN A 297 1.67 7.52 17.95
N ARG A 298 1.18 8.79 18.00
CA ARG A 298 0.71 9.50 16.81
C ARG A 298 1.94 9.91 16.02
N PHE A 299 2.28 9.13 14.98
CA PHE A 299 3.52 9.29 14.22
C PHE A 299 3.50 10.53 13.32
N ALA A 300 2.42 10.71 12.56
CA ALA A 300 2.24 11.86 11.68
C ALA A 300 0.77 12.24 11.56
N GLN A 301 0.51 13.52 11.29
CA GLN A 301 -0.85 14.02 11.10
C GLN A 301 -0.89 15.25 10.21
N HIS A 302 -1.92 15.37 9.39
CA HIS A 302 -2.13 16.52 8.52
C HIS A 302 -0.92 16.86 7.60
N GLY A 303 -0.60 18.12 7.43
CA GLY A 303 0.60 18.60 6.71
C GLY A 303 0.70 18.09 5.29
N GLN A 304 1.66 17.19 5.06
CA GLN A 304 1.94 16.57 3.75
C GLN A 304 1.12 15.31 3.49
N LEU A 305 0.37 14.81 4.47
CA LEU A 305 -0.44 13.61 4.29
C LEU A 305 -1.69 13.90 3.46
N ASN A 306 -1.97 13.03 2.51
CA ASN A 306 -3.11 13.11 1.60
C ASN A 306 -3.57 11.70 1.24
N ALA A 307 -4.54 11.15 1.98
CA ALA A 307 -4.94 9.75 1.90
C ALA A 307 -3.71 8.80 1.88
N PRO A 308 -2.89 8.78 2.94
CA PRO A 308 -1.68 7.95 2.99
C PRO A 308 -2.04 6.47 3.04
N TRP A 309 -1.36 5.63 2.23
CA TRP A 309 -1.59 4.18 2.25
C TRP A 309 -0.32 3.38 2.50
N GLY A 310 0.65 3.44 1.61
CA GLY A 310 1.90 2.67 1.70
C GLY A 310 2.86 3.26 2.74
N VAL A 311 3.41 2.41 3.60
CA VAL A 311 4.44 2.80 4.56
C VAL A 311 5.61 1.83 4.45
N ALA A 312 6.84 2.35 4.35
CA ALA A 312 8.03 1.52 4.36
C ALA A 312 9.17 2.20 5.11
N ARG A 313 10.03 1.41 5.73
CA ARG A 313 11.31 1.90 6.19
C ARG A 313 12.33 1.80 5.06
N ALA A 314 12.99 2.90 4.74
CA ALA A 314 14.05 2.90 3.75
C ALA A 314 15.23 2.00 4.17
N SER A 315 15.85 1.31 3.22
CA SER A 315 17.05 0.52 3.48
C SER A 315 18.23 1.43 3.87
N PHE A 316 19.26 0.86 4.47
CA PHE A 316 20.49 1.61 4.77
C PHE A 316 21.30 2.01 3.53
N ALA A 317 20.94 1.51 2.35
CA ALA A 317 21.49 1.89 1.06
C ALA A 317 20.59 2.84 0.27
N PHE A 318 19.54 3.41 0.87
CA PHE A 318 18.57 4.29 0.21
C PHE A 318 19.04 5.75 0.11
N GLY A 319 20.35 6.00 0.10
CA GLY A 319 20.93 7.33 -0.07
C GLY A 319 20.64 8.26 1.11
N ARG A 320 20.23 9.49 0.81
CA ARG A 320 20.01 10.54 1.84
C ARG A 320 19.07 10.11 2.98
N PHE A 321 18.05 9.37 2.68
CA PHE A 321 16.98 9.01 3.62
C PHE A 321 17.09 7.58 4.12
N SER A 322 18.31 7.05 4.17
CA SER A 322 18.59 5.70 4.71
C SER A 322 18.08 5.54 6.13
N GLY A 323 17.19 4.57 6.34
CA GLY A 323 16.60 4.25 7.64
C GLY A 323 15.39 5.07 8.04
N ASP A 324 15.04 6.12 7.30
CA ASP A 324 13.84 6.92 7.51
C ASP A 324 12.55 6.17 7.10
N ILE A 325 11.41 6.71 7.51
CA ILE A 325 10.09 6.17 7.16
C ILE A 325 9.56 6.92 5.94
N LEU A 326 9.22 6.16 4.89
CA LEU A 326 8.58 6.65 3.69
C LEU A 326 7.08 6.41 3.78
N ILE A 327 6.28 7.45 3.54
CA ILE A 327 4.82 7.38 3.51
C ILE A 327 4.35 7.83 2.13
N GLY A 328 3.71 6.92 1.39
CA GLY A 328 3.11 7.16 0.09
C GLY A 328 1.68 7.66 0.24
N ASN A 329 1.38 8.77 -0.40
CA ASN A 329 0.04 9.32 -0.52
C ASN A 329 -0.66 8.75 -1.76
N PHE A 330 -1.79 8.09 -1.58
CA PHE A 330 -2.67 7.77 -2.71
C PHE A 330 -3.25 9.04 -3.34
N GLY A 331 -3.63 10.02 -2.50
CA GLY A 331 -4.38 11.19 -2.95
C GLY A 331 -3.64 12.15 -3.87
N ASP A 332 -2.30 12.16 -3.86
CA ASP A 332 -1.49 13.04 -4.75
C ASP A 332 -0.25 12.36 -5.34
N GLY A 333 0.01 11.11 -5.01
CA GLY A 333 1.13 10.33 -5.52
C GLY A 333 2.50 10.73 -4.98
N GLN A 334 2.59 11.58 -3.96
CA GLN A 334 3.83 11.97 -3.33
C GLN A 334 4.33 10.89 -2.36
N ILE A 335 5.66 10.81 -2.21
CA ILE A 335 6.29 9.98 -1.20
C ILE A 335 6.98 10.90 -0.21
N ASN A 336 6.46 10.96 0.98
CA ASN A 336 6.91 11.82 2.06
C ASN A 336 7.83 11.06 3.00
N VAL A 337 8.91 11.71 3.40
CA VAL A 337 9.96 11.16 4.28
C VAL A 337 9.79 11.74 5.67
N PHE A 338 9.78 10.85 6.65
CA PHE A 338 9.71 11.21 8.07
C PHE A 338 10.89 10.56 8.81
N ASP A 339 11.44 11.27 9.78
CA ASP A 339 12.41 10.68 10.69
C ASP A 339 11.76 9.64 11.64
N SER A 340 12.54 8.95 12.42
CA SER A 340 12.03 7.93 13.37
C SER A 340 11.12 8.49 14.47
N SER A 341 11.07 9.80 14.64
CA SER A 341 10.22 10.49 15.61
C SER A 341 8.91 11.00 14.98
N GLY A 342 8.73 10.82 13.67
CA GLY A 342 7.55 11.26 12.92
C GLY A 342 7.61 12.72 12.46
N ASN A 343 8.79 13.35 12.49
CA ASN A 343 8.94 14.68 11.92
C ASN A 343 9.10 14.58 10.41
N PHE A 344 8.36 15.40 9.67
CA PHE A 344 8.52 15.52 8.22
C PHE A 344 9.90 16.07 7.88
N VAL A 345 10.61 15.38 6.98
CA VAL A 345 11.97 15.73 6.54
C VAL A 345 11.96 16.39 5.17
N ASP A 346 11.38 15.72 4.17
CA ASP A 346 11.28 16.18 2.77
C ASP A 346 10.31 15.26 2.00
N SER A 347 10.04 15.54 0.73
CA SER A 347 9.42 14.58 -0.20
C SER A 347 10.47 14.09 -1.19
N LEU A 348 10.36 12.85 -1.70
CA LEU A 348 11.31 12.32 -2.67
C LEU A 348 11.31 13.15 -3.94
N LYS A 349 12.51 13.40 -4.50
CA LYS A 349 12.73 14.21 -5.71
C LYS A 349 13.43 13.42 -6.79
N ASP A 350 13.09 13.68 -8.03
CA ASP A 350 13.75 13.12 -9.20
C ASP A 350 15.17 13.72 -9.40
N SER A 351 15.89 13.27 -10.41
CA SER A 351 17.23 13.73 -10.74
C SER A 351 17.30 15.22 -11.07
N SER A 352 16.20 15.83 -11.48
CA SER A 352 16.09 17.28 -11.75
C SER A 352 15.79 18.10 -10.49
N GLY A 353 15.40 17.46 -9.38
CA GLY A 353 15.00 18.12 -8.14
C GLY A 353 13.51 18.42 -8.01
N LYS A 354 12.71 17.93 -8.94
CA LYS A 354 11.27 17.99 -8.87
C LYS A 354 10.73 16.87 -7.98
N THR A 355 9.70 17.15 -7.20
CA THR A 355 9.00 16.13 -6.39
C THR A 355 8.50 15.00 -7.30
N ILE A 356 8.80 13.76 -6.92
CA ILE A 356 8.29 12.56 -7.59
C ILE A 356 6.79 12.46 -7.32
N LEU A 357 6.03 12.26 -8.39
CA LEU A 357 4.60 12.01 -8.34
C LEU A 357 4.31 10.69 -9.07
N ILE A 358 3.69 9.75 -8.35
CA ILE A 358 3.23 8.47 -8.89
C ILE A 358 1.71 8.45 -8.75
N PRO A 359 0.94 8.78 -9.80
CA PRO A 359 -0.52 8.83 -9.72
C PRO A 359 -1.10 7.49 -9.26
N GLY A 360 -2.02 7.54 -8.28
CA GLY A 360 -2.64 6.35 -7.72
C GLY A 360 -1.68 5.45 -6.92
N LEU A 361 -0.65 6.04 -6.28
CA LEU A 361 0.34 5.31 -5.50
C LEU A 361 -0.31 4.52 -4.36
N TRP A 362 -0.11 3.21 -4.37
CA TRP A 362 -0.56 2.30 -3.31
C TRP A 362 0.61 1.84 -2.44
N ASN A 363 1.24 0.73 -2.77
CA ASN A 363 2.24 0.10 -1.91
C ASN A 363 3.64 0.72 -2.03
N LEU A 364 4.35 0.70 -0.91
CA LEU A 364 5.79 0.86 -0.82
C LEU A 364 6.36 -0.33 -0.04
N GLY A 365 7.41 -0.97 -0.56
CA GLY A 365 8.05 -2.10 0.10
C GLY A 365 9.45 -2.36 -0.40
N LEU A 366 10.33 -2.85 0.48
CA LEU A 366 11.67 -3.27 0.08
C LEU A 366 11.63 -4.58 -0.70
N GLY A 367 12.58 -4.78 -1.59
CA GLY A 367 12.78 -6.05 -2.29
C GLY A 367 13.19 -7.19 -1.35
N GLY A 368 13.08 -8.40 -1.85
CA GLY A 368 13.37 -9.66 -1.14
C GLY A 368 12.81 -10.86 -1.91
N GLY A 369 12.05 -10.58 -2.96
CA GLY A 369 11.58 -11.55 -3.93
C GLY A 369 12.65 -11.98 -4.94
N SER A 370 12.27 -12.82 -5.90
CA SER A 370 13.17 -13.33 -6.94
C SER A 370 13.70 -12.19 -7.82
N LYS A 371 14.98 -12.27 -8.16
CA LYS A 371 15.70 -11.27 -8.98
C LYS A 371 15.57 -9.82 -8.48
N SER A 372 15.30 -9.63 -7.18
CA SER A 372 15.22 -8.32 -6.56
C SER A 372 16.45 -8.03 -5.69
N ASN A 373 16.67 -6.74 -5.44
CA ASN A 373 17.64 -6.27 -4.46
C ASN A 373 16.87 -5.80 -3.22
N SER A 374 17.29 -6.26 -2.03
CA SER A 374 16.71 -5.89 -0.74
C SER A 374 16.81 -4.40 -0.42
N ASP A 375 17.68 -3.67 -1.10
CA ASP A 375 17.87 -2.22 -0.93
C ASP A 375 17.02 -1.39 -1.90
N THR A 376 16.33 -2.02 -2.84
CA THR A 376 15.46 -1.36 -3.80
C THR A 376 14.06 -1.20 -3.22
N MET A 377 13.50 0.00 -3.28
CA MET A 377 12.10 0.25 -2.98
C MET A 377 11.24 -0.11 -4.18
N TYR A 378 10.29 -0.99 -3.99
CA TYR A 378 9.26 -1.36 -4.96
C TYR A 378 7.96 -0.63 -4.64
N PHE A 379 7.20 -0.28 -5.67
CA PHE A 379 5.89 0.34 -5.52
C PHE A 379 4.86 -0.28 -6.48
N THR A 380 3.60 -0.14 -6.12
CA THR A 380 2.45 -0.38 -6.99
C THR A 380 1.59 0.87 -7.07
N ALA A 381 0.85 1.00 -8.15
CA ALA A 381 -0.07 2.11 -8.33
C ALA A 381 -1.26 1.74 -9.23
N GLY A 382 -2.37 2.47 -9.07
CA GLY A 382 -3.54 2.46 -9.92
C GLY A 382 -3.70 3.81 -10.65
N PRO A 383 -2.90 4.11 -11.69
CA PRO A 383 -3.02 5.36 -12.43
C PRO A 383 -4.35 5.46 -13.18
N ASN A 384 -4.65 6.68 -13.71
CA ASN A 384 -5.85 6.99 -14.48
C ASN A 384 -7.16 6.68 -13.72
N ASP A 385 -7.27 7.22 -12.49
CA ASP A 385 -8.42 7.01 -11.61
C ASP A 385 -8.67 5.49 -11.36
N GLU A 386 -7.59 4.75 -11.07
CA GLU A 386 -7.60 3.32 -10.76
C GLU A 386 -8.00 2.39 -11.93
N ALA A 387 -8.05 2.93 -13.16
CA ALA A 387 -8.41 2.12 -14.34
C ALA A 387 -7.26 1.23 -14.81
N ASP A 388 -6.02 1.64 -14.57
CA ASP A 388 -4.82 0.97 -15.05
C ASP A 388 -3.92 0.53 -13.89
N GLY A 389 -2.87 -0.23 -14.16
CA GLY A 389 -1.95 -0.73 -13.15
C GLY A 389 -0.48 -0.47 -13.46
N LEU A 390 0.28 -0.28 -12.39
CA LEU A 390 1.72 -0.05 -12.48
C LEU A 390 2.47 -0.73 -11.34
N PHE A 391 3.52 -1.46 -11.68
CA PHE A 391 4.54 -1.99 -10.78
C PHE A 391 5.89 -1.40 -11.14
N GLY A 392 6.64 -0.90 -10.16
CA GLY A 392 7.90 -0.23 -10.42
C GLY A 392 8.85 -0.17 -9.24
N THR A 393 9.97 0.53 -9.43
CA THR A 393 11.01 0.70 -8.41
C THR A 393 11.42 2.16 -8.26
N ILE A 394 11.95 2.46 -7.08
CA ILE A 394 12.58 3.73 -6.73
C ILE A 394 13.95 3.43 -6.15
N THR A 395 14.97 4.02 -6.74
CA THR A 395 16.36 3.85 -6.32
C THR A 395 17.06 5.21 -6.21
N PRO A 396 18.09 5.35 -5.35
CA PRO A 396 18.93 6.54 -5.39
C PRO A 396 19.51 6.78 -6.79
N ALA A 397 19.59 8.03 -7.23
CA ALA A 397 20.22 8.37 -8.51
C ALA A 397 21.71 8.02 -8.48
N PRO A 398 22.30 7.63 -9.63
CA PRO A 398 23.74 7.30 -9.70
C PRO A 398 24.61 8.44 -9.17
N GLY A 399 25.62 8.09 -8.34
CA GLY A 399 26.54 9.05 -7.73
C GLY A 399 26.07 9.65 -6.40
N GLN A 400 25.06 9.09 -5.80
CA GLN A 400 24.54 9.44 -4.46
C GLN A 400 25.17 8.57 -3.37
#